data_3b062c5b0edf0aeb0e028935c8fcad72
#
_entry.id   3b062c5b0edf0aeb0e028935c8fcad72
#
_cell.length_a   1.000
_cell.length_b   1.000
_cell.length_c   1.000
_cell.angle_alpha   90.00
_cell.angle_beta   90.00
_cell.angle_gamma   90.00
#
_symmetry.space_group_name_H-M   'P 1'
#
loop_
_entity.id
_entity.type
_entity.pdbx_description
1 polymer ?
#
loop_
_entity_poly.entity_id
_entity_poly.type
_entity_poly.pdbx_seq_one_letter_code
_entity_poly.pdbx_strand_id
1 'polypeptide(L)'
;MINQYKIIKKIRETSSSKEKQGILESNKNDELLKKILEFVYNPYFKTGLSSKKINKKLPQTEYRLLLDQANSITYIFKYLKEHNTGTDQDISQVQWYIRNYSEGETDLVKEILTQTLKIGMTAKSINKVWKDLIPEFDVMLAEKYWEKIDKLEQDKPEIIITQKLDGMRMACIKNGNSLDMRSRNGQQITGLIEIEEEMRKLPDGVYDGELLLDLSLPSKELFTKTLSTVRADG
;
A
#
# COMPACT_ATOMS: atom_id res chain seq x y z
N MET A 1 -14.74 3.60 -18.22
CA MET A 1 -13.67 4.51 -17.70
C MET A 1 -13.99 5.99 -17.85
N ILE A 2 -14.60 6.47 -18.91
CA ILE A 2 -14.86 7.92 -19.12
C ILE A 2 -15.60 8.57 -17.96
N ASN A 3 -16.63 7.92 -17.40
CA ASN A 3 -17.37 8.45 -16.24
C ASN A 3 -16.47 8.57 -14.99
N GLN A 4 -15.72 7.51 -14.67
CA GLN A 4 -14.80 7.48 -13.51
C GLN A 4 -13.67 8.51 -13.66
N TYR A 5 -13.17 8.72 -14.88
CA TYR A 5 -12.21 9.80 -15.17
C TYR A 5 -12.76 11.18 -14.77
N LYS A 6 -13.99 11.49 -15.21
CA LYS A 6 -14.65 12.77 -14.87
C LYS A 6 -14.85 12.94 -13.36
N ILE A 7 -15.28 11.88 -12.67
CA ILE A 7 -15.48 11.90 -11.21
C ILE A 7 -14.16 12.13 -10.49
N ILE A 8 -13.13 11.36 -10.83
CA ILE A 8 -11.80 11.47 -10.21
C ILE A 8 -11.19 12.86 -10.46
N LYS A 9 -11.30 13.38 -11.68
CA LYS A 9 -10.86 14.72 -12.01
C LYS A 9 -11.56 15.78 -11.14
N LYS A 10 -12.88 15.72 -11.03
CA LYS A 10 -13.66 16.60 -10.17
C LYS A 10 -13.24 16.55 -8.71
N ILE A 11 -12.98 15.35 -8.17
CA ILE A 11 -12.48 15.20 -6.80
C ILE A 11 -11.10 15.85 -6.64
N ARG A 12 -10.20 15.71 -7.60
CA ARG A 12 -8.85 16.32 -7.56
C ARG A 12 -8.90 17.84 -7.60
N GLU A 13 -9.79 18.41 -8.37
CA GLU A 13 -9.99 19.86 -8.51
C GLU A 13 -10.66 20.49 -7.28
N THR A 14 -11.25 19.67 -6.41
CA THR A 14 -11.92 20.12 -5.19
C THR A 14 -10.95 20.18 -4.02
N SER A 15 -10.87 21.30 -3.30
CA SER A 15 -9.99 21.45 -2.13
C SER A 15 -10.62 20.92 -0.83
N SER A 16 -11.93 21.08 -0.66
CA SER A 16 -12.68 20.73 0.54
C SER A 16 -12.86 19.22 0.70
N SER A 17 -12.40 18.66 1.82
CA SER A 17 -12.61 17.24 2.15
C SER A 17 -14.10 16.86 2.23
N LYS A 18 -14.96 17.76 2.70
CA LYS A 18 -16.41 17.54 2.79
C LYS A 18 -17.05 17.46 1.41
N GLU A 19 -16.65 18.35 0.50
CA GLU A 19 -17.15 18.33 -0.88
C GLU A 19 -16.66 17.09 -1.64
N LYS A 20 -15.38 16.69 -1.47
CA LYS A 20 -14.86 15.43 -2.01
C LYS A 20 -15.70 14.23 -1.56
N GLN A 21 -16.02 14.17 -0.27
CA GLN A 21 -16.88 13.11 0.27
C GLN A 21 -18.29 13.17 -0.34
N GLY A 22 -18.86 14.35 -0.52
CA GLY A 22 -20.16 14.54 -1.19
C GLY A 22 -20.16 14.05 -2.64
N ILE A 23 -19.04 14.27 -3.37
CA ILE A 23 -18.88 13.75 -4.75
C ILE A 23 -18.87 12.21 -4.73
N LEU A 24 -18.15 11.57 -3.80
CA LEU A 24 -18.16 10.11 -3.67
C LEU A 24 -19.56 9.59 -3.30
N GLU A 25 -20.24 10.22 -2.33
CA GLU A 25 -21.59 9.82 -1.90
C GLU A 25 -22.59 9.88 -3.05
N SER A 26 -22.51 10.94 -3.87
CA SER A 26 -23.37 11.09 -5.07
C SER A 26 -23.09 10.01 -6.14
N ASN A 27 -21.96 9.34 -6.08
CA ASN A 27 -21.56 8.30 -7.02
C ASN A 27 -21.39 6.94 -6.32
N LYS A 28 -21.97 6.73 -5.16
CA LYS A 28 -21.76 5.51 -4.37
C LYS A 28 -22.26 4.23 -5.03
N ASN A 29 -23.15 4.33 -5.99
CA ASN A 29 -23.66 3.20 -6.78
C ASN A 29 -22.78 2.88 -8.00
N ASP A 30 -21.70 3.63 -8.24
CA ASP A 30 -20.73 3.33 -9.30
C ASP A 30 -19.79 2.22 -8.85
N GLU A 31 -20.14 0.98 -9.18
CA GLU A 31 -19.38 -0.21 -8.80
C GLU A 31 -17.95 -0.23 -9.38
N LEU A 32 -17.73 0.43 -10.53
CA LEU A 32 -16.41 0.50 -11.11
C LEU A 32 -15.53 1.50 -10.34
N LEU A 33 -16.07 2.65 -9.95
CA LEU A 33 -15.37 3.62 -9.10
C LEU A 33 -14.98 3.00 -7.77
N LYS A 34 -15.91 2.27 -7.16
CA LYS A 34 -15.67 1.54 -5.90
C LYS A 34 -14.51 0.55 -6.04
N LYS A 35 -14.51 -0.30 -7.08
CA LYS A 35 -13.44 -1.26 -7.36
C LYS A 35 -12.09 -0.58 -7.64
N ILE A 36 -12.09 0.55 -8.32
CA ILE A 36 -10.86 1.33 -8.56
C ILE A 36 -10.28 1.82 -7.24
N LEU A 37 -11.10 2.40 -6.36
CA LEU A 37 -10.62 2.91 -5.07
C LEU A 37 -10.16 1.78 -4.15
N GLU A 38 -10.89 0.67 -4.10
CA GLU A 38 -10.46 -0.54 -3.38
C GLU A 38 -9.08 -1.01 -3.88
N PHE A 39 -8.90 -1.14 -5.19
CA PHE A 39 -7.66 -1.61 -5.78
C PHE A 39 -6.48 -0.67 -5.48
N VAL A 40 -6.69 0.63 -5.60
CA VAL A 40 -5.62 1.63 -5.41
C VAL A 40 -5.22 1.78 -3.95
N TYR A 41 -6.20 1.81 -3.05
CA TYR A 41 -5.97 2.14 -1.64
C TYR A 41 -5.79 0.93 -0.73
N ASN A 42 -5.96 -0.29 -1.25
CA ASN A 42 -5.72 -1.50 -0.46
C ASN A 42 -4.23 -1.62 -0.07
N PRO A 43 -3.89 -1.61 1.22
CA PRO A 43 -2.50 -1.68 1.66
C PRO A 43 -1.90 -3.09 1.56
N TYR A 44 -2.75 -4.12 1.46
CA TYR A 44 -2.31 -5.51 1.63
C TYR A 44 -1.72 -6.14 0.38
N PHE A 45 -1.76 -5.47 -0.76
CA PHE A 45 -1.06 -5.95 -1.95
C PHE A 45 -0.44 -4.79 -2.72
N LYS A 46 0.58 -5.12 -3.52
CA LYS A 46 1.19 -4.21 -4.48
C LYS A 46 1.25 -4.88 -5.84
N THR A 47 1.11 -4.07 -6.89
CA THR A 47 1.12 -4.58 -8.27
C THR A 47 2.53 -4.89 -8.79
N GLY A 48 3.58 -4.58 -8.03
CA GLY A 48 4.97 -4.68 -8.51
C GLY A 48 5.32 -3.72 -9.65
N LEU A 49 4.38 -2.86 -10.05
CA LEU A 49 4.55 -1.88 -11.13
C LEU A 49 4.91 -0.50 -10.56
N SER A 50 5.78 0.19 -11.26
CA SER A 50 6.10 1.60 -11.04
C SER A 50 5.94 2.38 -12.34
N SER A 51 5.90 3.71 -12.26
CA SER A 51 5.86 4.57 -13.46
C SER A 51 7.05 4.31 -14.39
N LYS A 52 8.23 3.98 -13.85
CA LYS A 52 9.40 3.59 -14.64
C LYS A 52 9.18 2.26 -15.34
N LYS A 53 8.67 1.24 -14.64
CA LYS A 53 8.40 -0.10 -15.21
C LYS A 53 7.33 -0.02 -16.31
N ILE A 54 6.21 0.65 -16.05
CA ILE A 54 5.08 0.70 -17.00
C ILE A 54 5.42 1.46 -18.30
N ASN A 55 6.43 2.31 -18.27
CA ASN A 55 6.94 3.04 -19.43
C ASN A 55 8.22 2.42 -20.02
N LYS A 56 8.66 1.25 -19.54
CA LYS A 56 9.84 0.55 -20.03
C LYS A 56 9.66 0.17 -21.51
N LYS A 57 10.66 0.48 -22.34
CA LYS A 57 10.72 -0.07 -23.70
C LYS A 57 11.09 -1.55 -23.61
N LEU A 58 10.15 -2.41 -23.95
CA LEU A 58 10.40 -3.84 -24.00
C LEU A 58 11.08 -4.21 -25.33
N PRO A 59 11.95 -5.24 -25.34
CA PRO A 59 12.48 -5.78 -26.59
C PRO A 59 11.32 -6.27 -27.47
N GLN A 60 11.55 -6.31 -28.78
CA GLN A 60 10.55 -6.80 -29.77
C GLN A 60 10.38 -8.34 -29.69
N THR A 61 10.31 -8.89 -28.51
CA THR A 61 9.94 -10.28 -28.26
C THR A 61 8.42 -10.35 -28.14
N GLU A 62 7.82 -11.30 -28.82
CA GLU A 62 6.39 -11.57 -28.70
C GLU A 62 6.08 -12.14 -27.32
N TYR A 63 5.75 -11.27 -26.38
CA TYR A 63 5.15 -11.72 -25.13
C TYR A 63 3.74 -12.23 -25.43
N ARG A 64 3.44 -13.46 -25.00
CA ARG A 64 2.12 -14.03 -25.14
C ARG A 64 1.09 -13.13 -24.45
N LEU A 65 0.15 -12.59 -25.21
CA LEU A 65 -0.96 -11.83 -24.66
C LEU A 65 -1.92 -12.79 -23.95
N LEU A 66 -1.94 -12.74 -22.63
CA LEU A 66 -2.85 -13.52 -21.79
C LEU A 66 -4.19 -12.81 -21.61
N LEU A 67 -4.24 -11.54 -21.98
CA LEU A 67 -5.34 -10.61 -21.74
C LEU A 67 -6.12 -10.27 -23.02
N ASP A 68 -6.02 -11.07 -24.06
CA ASP A 68 -6.67 -10.85 -25.36
C ASP A 68 -8.19 -10.59 -25.28
N GLN A 69 -8.84 -11.00 -24.19
CA GLN A 69 -10.27 -10.81 -23.96
C GLN A 69 -10.58 -9.78 -22.88
N ALA A 70 -9.58 -9.07 -22.35
CA ALA A 70 -9.76 -8.16 -21.25
C ALA A 70 -10.29 -6.80 -21.70
N ASN A 71 -11.56 -6.70 -21.97
CA ASN A 71 -12.23 -5.42 -22.22
C ASN A 71 -12.50 -4.62 -20.93
N SER A 72 -12.12 -5.12 -19.75
CA SER A 72 -12.43 -4.52 -18.47
C SER A 72 -11.20 -4.34 -17.58
N ILE A 73 -11.06 -3.15 -16.97
CA ILE A 73 -10.01 -2.85 -15.99
C ILE A 73 -10.04 -3.82 -14.79
N THR A 74 -11.20 -4.33 -14.44
CA THR A 74 -11.35 -5.29 -13.33
C THR A 74 -10.68 -6.63 -13.62
N TYR A 75 -10.54 -7.00 -14.89
CA TYR A 75 -9.78 -8.19 -15.29
C TYR A 75 -8.28 -7.97 -15.08
N ILE A 76 -7.77 -6.78 -15.43
CA ILE A 76 -6.38 -6.39 -15.14
C ILE A 76 -6.14 -6.37 -13.62
N PHE A 77 -7.08 -5.91 -12.81
CA PHE A 77 -6.95 -5.94 -11.35
C PHE A 77 -6.77 -7.36 -10.83
N LYS A 78 -7.57 -8.32 -11.34
CA LYS A 78 -7.42 -9.72 -10.97
C LYS A 78 -6.05 -10.26 -11.40
N TYR A 79 -5.67 -10.02 -12.64
CA TYR A 79 -4.35 -10.41 -13.15
C TYR A 79 -3.21 -9.90 -12.27
N LEU A 80 -3.19 -8.61 -11.94
CA LEU A 80 -2.14 -8.00 -11.14
C LEU A 80 -2.15 -8.43 -9.66
N LYS A 81 -3.27 -8.92 -9.13
CA LYS A 81 -3.31 -9.56 -7.80
C LYS A 81 -2.58 -10.91 -7.79
N GLU A 82 -2.65 -11.64 -8.89
CA GLU A 82 -2.01 -12.94 -9.08
C GLU A 82 -0.56 -12.82 -9.59
N HIS A 83 -0.25 -11.75 -10.34
CA HIS A 83 1.04 -11.45 -10.98
C HIS A 83 1.56 -10.09 -10.51
N ASN A 84 2.13 -10.05 -9.32
CA ASN A 84 2.46 -8.80 -8.61
C ASN A 84 3.95 -8.45 -8.56
N THR A 85 4.79 -9.15 -9.31
CA THR A 85 6.25 -8.92 -9.34
C THR A 85 6.68 -7.87 -10.37
N GLY A 86 5.82 -7.58 -11.34
CA GLY A 86 6.09 -6.61 -12.42
C GLY A 86 7.23 -7.07 -13.31
N THR A 87 7.14 -8.32 -13.77
CA THR A 87 8.04 -8.90 -14.80
C THR A 87 7.82 -8.23 -16.15
N ASP A 88 8.70 -8.45 -17.12
CA ASP A 88 8.53 -7.94 -18.47
C ASP A 88 7.26 -8.49 -19.14
N GLN A 89 6.84 -9.72 -18.82
CA GLN A 89 5.56 -10.27 -19.22
C GLN A 89 4.38 -9.46 -18.65
N ASP A 90 4.39 -9.14 -17.34
CA ASP A 90 3.33 -8.36 -16.69
C ASP A 90 3.27 -6.94 -17.28
N ILE A 91 4.43 -6.31 -17.50
CA ILE A 91 4.55 -4.99 -18.10
C ILE A 91 3.95 -5.01 -19.51
N SER A 92 4.25 -6.03 -20.30
CA SER A 92 3.70 -6.19 -21.68
C SER A 92 2.17 -6.26 -21.68
N GLN A 93 1.57 -7.07 -20.78
CA GLN A 93 0.11 -7.17 -20.64
C GLN A 93 -0.52 -5.81 -20.33
N VAL A 94 0.07 -5.11 -19.37
CA VAL A 94 -0.43 -3.79 -18.92
C VAL A 94 -0.27 -2.75 -20.03
N GLN A 95 0.87 -2.71 -20.72
CA GLN A 95 1.09 -1.78 -21.84
C GLN A 95 0.12 -2.05 -22.99
N TRP A 96 -0.16 -3.31 -23.29
CA TRP A 96 -1.15 -3.68 -24.31
C TRP A 96 -2.55 -3.17 -23.91
N TYR A 97 -2.93 -3.35 -22.66
CA TYR A 97 -4.23 -2.89 -22.16
C TYR A 97 -4.37 -1.37 -22.23
N ILE A 98 -3.33 -0.63 -21.84
CA ILE A 98 -3.31 0.85 -21.81
C ILE A 98 -3.52 1.44 -23.21
N ARG A 99 -3.04 0.79 -24.28
CA ARG A 99 -3.19 1.25 -25.67
C ARG A 99 -4.63 1.47 -26.10
N ASN A 100 -5.60 0.88 -25.41
CA ASN A 100 -7.02 1.00 -25.72
C ASN A 100 -7.64 2.32 -25.19
N TYR A 101 -6.87 3.17 -24.52
CA TYR A 101 -7.35 4.42 -23.94
C TYR A 101 -6.83 5.64 -24.70
N SER A 102 -7.61 6.73 -24.66
CA SER A 102 -7.17 8.03 -25.15
C SER A 102 -6.01 8.58 -24.32
N GLU A 103 -5.25 9.53 -24.86
CA GLU A 103 -4.06 10.08 -24.19
C GLU A 103 -4.39 10.61 -22.79
N GLY A 104 -5.50 11.35 -22.63
CA GLY A 104 -5.90 11.89 -21.33
C GLY A 104 -6.36 10.85 -20.31
N GLU A 105 -6.87 9.71 -20.77
CA GLU A 105 -7.28 8.60 -19.89
C GLU A 105 -6.11 7.68 -19.54
N THR A 106 -5.13 7.60 -20.42
CA THR A 106 -3.94 6.75 -20.27
C THR A 106 -3.19 7.03 -18.98
N ASP A 107 -3.00 8.29 -18.63
CA ASP A 107 -2.28 8.67 -17.41
C ASP A 107 -3.05 8.26 -16.16
N LEU A 108 -4.36 8.44 -16.14
CA LEU A 108 -5.21 7.96 -15.04
C LEU A 108 -5.13 6.43 -14.90
N VAL A 109 -5.20 5.70 -16.01
CA VAL A 109 -5.10 4.23 -15.99
C VAL A 109 -3.74 3.79 -15.47
N LYS A 110 -2.65 4.44 -15.89
CA LYS A 110 -1.31 4.19 -15.35
C LYS A 110 -1.23 4.43 -13.85
N GLU A 111 -1.78 5.55 -13.35
CA GLU A 111 -1.82 5.84 -11.91
C GLU A 111 -2.63 4.80 -11.12
N ILE A 112 -3.74 4.33 -11.68
CA ILE A 112 -4.53 3.26 -11.06
C ILE A 112 -3.71 1.97 -10.99
N LEU A 113 -3.13 1.53 -12.09
CA LEU A 113 -2.42 0.25 -12.18
C LEU A 113 -1.10 0.23 -11.40
N THR A 114 -0.46 1.38 -11.21
CA THR A 114 0.72 1.54 -10.34
C THR A 114 0.37 1.85 -8.89
N GLN A 115 -0.92 1.95 -8.54
CA GLN A 115 -1.42 2.36 -7.21
C GLN A 115 -0.86 3.71 -6.74
N THR A 116 -0.60 4.63 -7.67
CA THR A 116 -0.10 5.98 -7.37
C THR A 116 -1.18 7.06 -7.45
N LEU A 117 -2.41 6.68 -7.76
CA LEU A 117 -3.55 7.59 -7.84
C LEU A 117 -3.76 8.32 -6.51
N LYS A 118 -3.71 9.64 -6.56
CA LYS A 118 -3.98 10.53 -5.42
C LYS A 118 -5.23 11.36 -5.70
N ILE A 119 -6.25 11.20 -4.88
CA ILE A 119 -7.47 12.01 -4.92
C ILE A 119 -7.57 12.99 -3.73
N GLY A 120 -6.52 13.04 -2.89
CA GLY A 120 -6.50 13.88 -1.70
C GLY A 120 -7.51 13.45 -0.63
N MET A 121 -7.78 12.14 -0.52
CA MET A 121 -8.61 11.52 0.51
C MET A 121 -7.85 10.34 1.12
N THR A 122 -8.16 10.02 2.38
CA THR A 122 -7.62 8.86 3.10
C THR A 122 -8.54 7.65 2.98
N ALA A 123 -8.05 6.45 3.26
CA ALA A 123 -8.87 5.24 3.38
C ALA A 123 -10.05 5.44 4.34
N LYS A 124 -9.82 6.03 5.50
CA LYS A 124 -10.87 6.37 6.49
C LYS A 124 -11.96 7.27 5.90
N SER A 125 -11.59 8.24 5.05
CA SER A 125 -12.56 9.12 4.39
C SER A 125 -13.37 8.40 3.31
N ILE A 126 -12.76 7.46 2.58
CA ILE A 126 -13.43 6.63 1.58
C ILE A 126 -14.38 5.64 2.29
N ASN A 127 -13.95 5.05 3.40
CA ASN A 127 -14.74 4.12 4.21
C ASN A 127 -15.99 4.77 4.86
N LYS A 128 -16.04 6.08 4.96
CA LYS A 128 -17.30 6.78 5.37
C LYS A 128 -18.39 6.65 4.33
N VAL A 129 -18.04 6.52 3.05
CA VAL A 129 -19.00 6.35 1.94
C VAL A 129 -19.32 4.87 1.71
N TRP A 130 -18.29 4.03 1.71
CA TRP A 130 -18.42 2.59 1.57
C TRP A 130 -17.79 1.91 2.79
N LYS A 131 -18.63 1.54 3.74
CA LYS A 131 -18.17 0.93 4.98
C LYS A 131 -17.24 -0.25 4.70
N ASP A 132 -16.08 -0.25 5.35
CA ASP A 132 -15.07 -1.33 5.32
C ASP A 132 -14.55 -1.70 3.90
N LEU A 133 -14.69 -0.78 2.92
CA LEU A 133 -14.21 -1.01 1.55
C LEU A 133 -12.70 -1.15 1.47
N ILE A 134 -11.99 -0.26 2.14
CA ILE A 134 -10.53 -0.27 2.21
C ILE A 134 -10.15 -0.87 3.56
N PRO A 135 -9.47 -2.03 3.58
CA PRO A 135 -9.00 -2.57 4.84
C PRO A 135 -7.98 -1.62 5.48
N GLU A 136 -8.11 -1.41 6.77
CA GLU A 136 -7.21 -0.56 7.55
C GLU A 136 -6.32 -1.44 8.43
N PHE A 137 -5.03 -1.16 8.44
CA PHE A 137 -4.08 -1.76 9.37
C PHE A 137 -3.59 -0.65 10.30
N ASP A 138 -4.23 -0.56 11.43
CA ASP A 138 -3.90 0.46 12.43
C ASP A 138 -2.91 -0.12 13.45
N VAL A 139 -1.75 0.51 13.55
CA VAL A 139 -0.78 0.27 14.61
C VAL A 139 -0.80 1.45 15.59
N MET A 140 -0.55 1.16 16.86
CA MET A 140 -0.41 2.22 17.87
C MET A 140 0.73 3.17 17.48
N LEU A 141 0.44 4.46 17.54
CA LEU A 141 1.42 5.52 17.26
C LEU A 141 1.75 6.26 18.56
N ALA A 142 3.02 6.59 18.72
CA ALA A 142 3.44 7.48 19.80
C ALA A 142 2.91 8.91 19.56
N GLU A 143 2.51 9.55 20.62
CA GLU A 143 2.19 10.97 20.65
C GLU A 143 3.39 11.77 21.14
N LYS A 144 3.45 13.07 20.83
CA LYS A 144 4.52 13.90 21.30
C LYS A 144 4.36 14.20 22.79
N TYR A 145 5.42 14.02 23.56
CA TYR A 145 5.43 14.26 25.00
C TYR A 145 4.89 15.66 25.36
N TRP A 146 5.39 16.70 24.68
CA TRP A 146 5.00 18.08 24.94
C TRP A 146 3.53 18.41 24.67
N GLU A 147 2.88 17.63 23.82
CA GLU A 147 1.44 17.77 23.54
C GLU A 147 0.56 17.09 24.59
N LYS A 148 1.15 16.27 25.47
CA LYS A 148 0.45 15.47 26.49
C LYS A 148 0.95 15.73 27.92
N ILE A 149 1.87 16.67 28.10
CA ILE A 149 2.53 16.91 29.40
C ILE A 149 1.52 17.19 30.51
N ASP A 150 0.53 18.05 30.27
CA ASP A 150 -0.48 18.41 31.26
C ASP A 150 -1.26 17.18 31.77
N LYS A 151 -1.60 16.25 30.84
CA LYS A 151 -2.26 15.01 31.19
C LYS A 151 -1.34 14.07 31.97
N LEU A 152 -0.07 13.98 31.58
CA LEU A 152 0.91 13.16 32.26
C LEU A 152 1.20 13.67 33.68
N GLU A 153 1.25 15.00 33.87
CA GLU A 153 1.40 15.62 35.21
C GLU A 153 0.18 15.39 36.08
N GLN A 154 -1.02 15.36 35.49
CA GLN A 154 -2.26 15.09 36.20
C GLN A 154 -2.37 13.62 36.61
N ASP A 155 -2.13 12.71 35.69
CA ASP A 155 -2.29 11.26 35.89
C ASP A 155 -1.12 10.64 36.66
N LYS A 156 0.08 11.31 36.67
CA LYS A 156 1.33 10.84 37.29
C LYS A 156 1.63 9.37 37.02
N PRO A 157 1.58 8.91 35.76
CA PRO A 157 1.82 7.52 35.42
C PRO A 157 3.29 7.14 35.65
N GLU A 158 3.57 5.86 35.81
CA GLU A 158 4.94 5.36 35.76
C GLU A 158 5.47 5.53 34.33
N ILE A 159 6.64 6.15 34.17
CA ILE A 159 7.24 6.47 32.88
C ILE A 159 8.43 5.56 32.65
N ILE A 160 8.41 4.85 31.52
CA ILE A 160 9.54 4.05 31.02
C ILE A 160 10.22 4.83 29.89
N ILE A 161 11.53 4.99 29.99
CA ILE A 161 12.34 5.63 28.95
C ILE A 161 13.13 4.57 28.21
N THR A 162 12.99 4.52 26.88
CA THR A 162 13.72 3.62 26.00
C THR A 162 14.41 4.39 24.89
N GLN A 163 15.48 3.78 24.34
CA GLN A 163 16.12 4.32 23.15
C GLN A 163 15.16 4.22 21.95
N LYS A 164 15.02 5.32 21.20
CA LYS A 164 14.33 5.27 19.90
C LYS A 164 15.24 4.61 18.87
N LEU A 165 14.80 3.51 18.35
CA LEU A 165 15.46 2.81 17.24
C LEU A 165 14.96 3.36 15.91
N ASP A 166 15.88 3.54 14.95
CA ASP A 166 15.57 4.03 13.60
C ASP A 166 15.78 2.90 12.59
N GLY A 167 14.78 2.06 12.46
CA GLY A 167 14.75 0.93 11.55
C GLY A 167 13.42 0.85 10.79
N MET A 168 12.98 -0.35 10.48
CA MET A 168 11.69 -0.60 9.85
C MET A 168 10.76 -1.29 10.86
N ARG A 169 9.65 -0.62 11.24
CA ARG A 169 8.67 -1.23 12.13
C ARG A 169 8.07 -2.50 11.54
N MET A 170 8.03 -3.54 12.34
CA MET A 170 7.39 -4.81 12.03
C MET A 170 6.44 -5.20 13.16
N ALA A 171 5.19 -5.49 12.82
CA ALA A 171 4.26 -6.18 13.69
C ALA A 171 4.14 -7.63 13.23
N CYS A 172 4.40 -8.58 14.13
CA CYS A 172 4.28 -10.00 13.87
C CYS A 172 3.12 -10.59 14.67
N ILE A 173 2.15 -11.18 13.99
CA ILE A 173 1.05 -11.93 14.61
C ILE A 173 1.41 -13.41 14.54
N LYS A 174 1.66 -14.01 15.70
CA LYS A 174 1.97 -15.43 15.84
C LYS A 174 0.79 -16.21 16.33
N ASN A 175 0.43 -17.28 15.64
CA ASN A 175 -0.61 -18.21 16.04
C ASN A 175 -0.18 -19.64 15.62
N GLY A 176 0.18 -20.47 16.60
CA GLY A 176 0.78 -21.78 16.38
C GLY A 176 2.05 -21.66 15.51
N ASN A 177 2.08 -22.33 14.37
CA ASN A 177 3.20 -22.25 13.42
C ASN A 177 3.07 -21.09 12.41
N SER A 178 1.96 -20.37 12.41
CA SER A 178 1.73 -19.25 11.49
C SER A 178 2.38 -17.99 12.00
N LEU A 179 3.09 -17.30 11.12
CA LEU A 179 3.64 -15.97 11.34
C LEU A 179 3.09 -15.04 10.27
N ASP A 180 2.41 -13.99 10.67
CA ASP A 180 1.98 -12.90 9.78
C ASP A 180 2.75 -11.64 10.15
N MET A 181 3.83 -11.37 9.43
CA MET A 181 4.69 -10.22 9.66
C MET A 181 4.31 -9.08 8.72
N ARG A 182 4.07 -7.91 9.30
CA ARG A 182 3.57 -6.74 8.59
C ARG A 182 4.34 -5.47 8.92
N SER A 183 4.54 -4.66 7.90
CA SER A 183 5.07 -3.30 8.06
C SER A 183 4.05 -2.37 8.73
N ARG A 184 4.47 -1.17 9.10
CA ARG A 184 3.61 -0.11 9.64
C ARG A 184 2.34 0.15 8.81
N ASN A 185 2.40 -0.07 7.51
CA ASN A 185 1.29 0.16 6.58
C ASN A 185 0.51 -1.11 6.22
N GLY A 186 0.72 -2.21 6.96
CA GLY A 186 0.04 -3.48 6.74
C GLY A 186 0.58 -4.31 5.57
N GLN A 187 1.67 -3.90 4.93
CA GLN A 187 2.30 -4.69 3.86
C GLN A 187 3.00 -5.90 4.47
N GLN A 188 2.79 -7.05 3.87
CA GLN A 188 3.43 -8.28 4.29
C GLN A 188 4.96 -8.18 4.13
N ILE A 189 5.68 -8.69 5.10
CA ILE A 189 7.13 -8.84 5.11
C ILE A 189 7.40 -10.34 5.07
N THR A 190 8.24 -10.77 4.15
CA THR A 190 8.62 -12.16 3.94
C THR A 190 10.12 -12.27 3.73
N GLY A 191 10.68 -13.48 3.80
CA GLY A 191 12.09 -13.72 3.51
C GLY A 191 13.04 -13.47 4.69
N LEU A 192 12.53 -13.18 5.88
CA LEU A 192 13.34 -12.96 7.09
C LEU A 192 13.54 -14.28 7.84
N ILE A 193 14.22 -15.25 7.21
CA ILE A 193 14.32 -16.65 7.68
C ILE A 193 14.79 -16.73 9.14
N GLU A 194 15.86 -16.04 9.49
CA GLU A 194 16.44 -16.08 10.85
C GLU A 194 15.48 -15.48 11.89
N ILE A 195 14.83 -14.39 11.56
CA ILE A 195 13.82 -13.75 12.44
C ILE A 195 12.59 -14.66 12.57
N GLU A 196 12.15 -15.27 11.47
CA GLU A 196 11.03 -16.22 11.50
C GLU A 196 11.32 -17.40 12.42
N GLU A 197 12.52 -17.97 12.36
CA GLU A 197 12.96 -19.07 13.23
C GLU A 197 12.92 -18.67 14.71
N GLU A 198 13.38 -17.49 15.06
CA GLU A 198 13.32 -16.99 16.43
C GLU A 198 11.88 -16.68 16.88
N MET A 199 11.09 -16.05 16.02
CA MET A 199 9.69 -15.75 16.31
C MET A 199 8.85 -17.03 16.56
N ARG A 200 9.17 -18.14 15.87
CA ARG A 200 8.47 -19.42 16.10
C ARG A 200 8.66 -19.98 17.49
N LYS A 201 9.73 -19.64 18.18
CA LYS A 201 10.04 -20.10 19.57
C LYS A 201 9.25 -19.34 20.63
N LEU A 202 8.69 -18.17 20.28
CA LEU A 202 7.94 -17.35 21.22
C LEU A 202 6.51 -17.89 21.43
N PRO A 203 5.82 -17.54 22.50
CA PRO A 203 4.40 -17.85 22.68
C PRO A 203 3.52 -17.23 21.58
N ASP A 204 2.28 -17.68 21.46
CA ASP A 204 1.31 -17.02 20.59
C ASP A 204 1.00 -15.63 21.09
N GLY A 205 0.91 -14.66 20.16
CA GLY A 205 0.70 -13.27 20.50
C GLY A 205 0.99 -12.30 19.36
N VAL A 206 0.95 -11.01 19.68
CA VAL A 206 1.32 -9.93 18.77
C VAL A 206 2.61 -9.30 19.27
N TYR A 207 3.60 -9.28 18.42
CA TYR A 207 4.93 -8.71 18.70
C TYR A 207 5.13 -7.50 17.82
N ASP A 208 5.40 -6.36 18.44
CA ASP A 208 5.63 -5.08 17.76
C ASP A 208 7.06 -4.64 18.02
N GLY A 209 7.84 -4.48 16.98
CA GLY A 209 9.27 -4.20 17.08
C GLY A 209 9.82 -3.42 15.90
N GLU A 210 11.12 -3.23 15.94
CA GLU A 210 11.87 -2.50 14.91
C GLU A 210 12.92 -3.43 14.29
N LEU A 211 12.83 -3.66 12.98
CA LEU A 211 13.85 -4.38 12.22
C LEU A 211 15.07 -3.48 12.03
N LEU A 212 16.23 -4.01 12.33
CA LEU A 212 17.51 -3.32 12.22
C LEU A 212 18.53 -4.26 11.58
N LEU A 213 19.31 -3.75 10.63
CA LEU A 213 20.34 -4.53 9.98
C LEU A 213 21.57 -4.69 10.90
N ASP A 214 22.11 -3.59 11.41
CA ASP A 214 23.31 -3.57 12.25
C ASP A 214 23.35 -2.29 13.09
N LEU A 215 23.35 -2.44 14.41
CA LEU A 215 23.37 -1.32 15.35
C LEU A 215 24.66 -0.51 15.34
N SER A 216 25.73 -1.01 14.73
CA SER A 216 27.01 -0.28 14.59
C SER A 216 26.95 0.83 13.53
N LEU A 217 25.94 0.82 12.66
CA LEU A 217 25.79 1.80 11.61
C LEU A 217 25.21 3.12 12.11
N PRO A 218 25.60 4.28 11.54
CA PRO A 218 24.93 5.55 11.81
C PRO A 218 23.43 5.47 11.47
N SER A 219 22.58 6.09 12.30
CA SER A 219 21.11 5.98 12.25
C SER A 219 20.53 6.17 10.82
N LYS A 220 21.00 7.19 10.09
CA LYS A 220 20.52 7.48 8.71
C LYS A 220 20.90 6.37 7.71
N GLU A 221 22.07 5.78 7.87
CA GLU A 221 22.53 4.67 7.03
C GLU A 221 21.82 3.39 7.40
N LEU A 222 21.65 3.14 8.69
CA LEU A 222 20.94 1.99 9.24
C LEU A 222 19.52 1.88 8.68
N PHE A 223 18.74 2.96 8.74
CA PHE A 223 17.39 2.98 8.17
C PHE A 223 17.36 2.64 6.68
N THR A 224 18.24 3.29 5.89
CA THR A 224 18.25 3.10 4.43
C THR A 224 18.68 1.69 4.04
N LYS A 225 19.71 1.15 4.71
CA LYS A 225 20.21 -0.19 4.45
C LYS A 225 19.22 -1.25 4.90
N THR A 226 18.60 -1.11 6.08
CA THR A 226 17.55 -2.02 6.56
C THR A 226 16.41 -2.10 5.55
N LEU A 227 15.89 -0.96 5.09
CA LEU A 227 14.82 -0.93 4.09
C LEU A 227 15.20 -1.59 2.77
N SER A 228 16.44 -1.39 2.30
CA SER A 228 16.88 -2.00 1.04
C SER A 228 17.03 -3.51 1.15
N THR A 229 17.56 -4.02 2.26
CA THR A 229 17.71 -5.45 2.52
C THR A 229 16.35 -6.13 2.62
N VAL A 230 15.46 -5.65 3.48
CA VAL A 230 14.11 -6.24 3.63
C VAL A 230 13.30 -6.24 2.32
N ARG A 231 13.57 -5.31 1.40
CA ARG A 231 12.87 -5.24 0.10
C ARG A 231 13.55 -6.05 -1.00
N ALA A 232 14.80 -6.41 -0.85
CA ALA A 232 15.53 -7.21 -1.83
C ALA A 232 15.20 -8.69 -1.74
N ASP A 233 14.85 -9.16 -0.52
CA ASP A 233 14.60 -10.56 -0.21
C ASP A 233 13.10 -10.92 -0.23
N GLY A 234 12.22 -9.95 -0.57
CA GLY A 234 10.75 -10.09 -0.61
C GLY A 234 10.15 -10.18 -2.03
#